data_24aaf3d38f04c7f56bc04b108ddcbd79
#
_entry.id   24aaf3d38f04c7f56bc04b108ddcbd79
#
_cell.length_a   1.000
_cell.length_b   1.000
_cell.length_c   1.000
_cell.angle_alpha   90.00
_cell.angle_beta   90.00
_cell.angle_gamma   90.00
#
_symmetry.space_group_name_H-M   'P 1'
#
loop_
_entity.id
_entity.type
_entity.pdbx_description
1 polymer ?
#
loop_
_entity_poly.entity_id
_entity_poly.type
_entity_poly.pdbx_seq_one_letter_code
_entity_poly.pdbx_strand_id
1 'polypeptide(L)'
;QSPGLNAEEFVLETWQHTFSIGQGLPGRIWQAGEPTWIKDVVQEANFPRGAAASRVGLHGAFGFPVRVGTEVEGIIELFRREIKQPDEQLLKMVADVGLKIGQFGDRARAEEALRRTEAQLQQSQKMEAVGRLAGGVAHDFNNMLTVIRGYSELVLSRLSSTDGFRKELEEVKKAADRASGLTGQLLAFSRRQFIAPKVLDLNSVIHNMEGMLRRLLGEDIVELCTVLDSGLGQVKADPGQVEQVIMNLAVNARDAMPSGGRLTVETANVHFGPRRNRPPMGAEPGSYIALIVRDTGHGMDEDTQSHVFEPFFTTKEKGKGTGLGLSTVYGIVKQSGGCIEVESKPGRGATFKIFFPRVEAVNEETESVAVGGDSVRGR
;
A
#
# COMPACT_ATOMS: atom_id res chain seq x y z
N GLN A 1 -34.22 7.27 15.58
CA GLN A 1 -35.11 8.19 16.30
C GLN A 1 -36.53 7.60 16.32
N SER A 2 -37.20 7.66 17.50
CA SER A 2 -38.59 7.26 17.56
C SER A 2 -39.46 8.24 16.74
N PRO A 3 -40.53 7.78 16.06
CA PRO A 3 -41.42 8.66 15.32
C PRO A 3 -42.00 9.77 16.23
N GLY A 4 -41.89 11.04 15.85
CA GLY A 4 -42.41 12.20 16.60
C GLY A 4 -41.40 12.88 17.54
N LEU A 5 -40.11 12.50 17.56
CA LEU A 5 -39.08 13.18 18.33
C LEU A 5 -38.22 14.05 17.40
N ASN A 6 -38.38 15.35 17.42
CA ASN A 6 -37.45 16.27 16.77
C ASN A 6 -36.30 16.57 17.76
N ALA A 7 -35.23 15.75 17.68
CA ALA A 7 -34.04 15.88 18.51
C ALA A 7 -32.79 16.26 17.67
N GLU A 8 -32.97 16.83 16.49
CA GLU A 8 -31.88 17.17 15.57
C GLU A 8 -30.84 18.10 16.23
N GLU A 9 -31.31 19.10 16.96
CA GLU A 9 -30.42 20.04 17.67
C GLU A 9 -29.55 19.32 18.69
N PHE A 10 -30.10 18.41 19.48
CA PHE A 10 -29.37 17.64 20.48
C PHE A 10 -28.35 16.68 19.83
N VAL A 11 -28.72 16.09 18.70
CA VAL A 11 -27.81 15.21 17.93
C VAL A 11 -26.65 16.00 17.36
N LEU A 12 -26.90 17.18 16.76
CA LEU A 12 -25.87 18.05 16.23
C LEU A 12 -24.89 18.50 17.33
N GLU A 13 -25.40 18.91 18.49
CA GLU A 13 -24.58 19.29 19.62
C GLU A 13 -23.77 18.10 20.17
N THR A 14 -24.35 16.90 20.15
CA THR A 14 -23.64 15.66 20.53
C THR A 14 -22.45 15.38 19.62
N TRP A 15 -22.56 15.61 18.33
CA TRP A 15 -21.47 15.38 17.38
C TRP A 15 -20.33 16.40 17.48
N GLN A 16 -20.60 17.57 18.03
CA GLN A 16 -19.61 18.62 18.27
C GLN A 16 -18.87 18.46 19.60
N HIS A 17 -19.41 17.63 20.52
CA HIS A 17 -18.82 17.41 21.82
C HIS A 17 -17.86 16.24 21.85
N THR A 18 -16.68 16.46 22.44
CA THR A 18 -15.75 15.42 22.89
C THR A 18 -15.85 15.28 24.40
N PHE A 19 -15.90 14.05 24.89
CA PHE A 19 -16.04 13.78 26.33
C PHE A 19 -14.72 13.25 26.89
N SER A 20 -14.26 13.85 27.96
CA SER A 20 -13.13 13.34 28.75
C SER A 20 -13.60 12.21 29.67
N ILE A 21 -12.67 11.38 30.15
CA ILE A 21 -12.95 10.34 31.15
C ILE A 21 -13.59 11.00 32.40
N GLY A 22 -14.69 10.42 32.85
CA GLY A 22 -15.48 10.95 33.96
C GLY A 22 -16.44 12.10 33.64
N GLN A 23 -16.39 12.66 32.41
CA GLN A 23 -17.24 13.80 32.01
C GLN A 23 -18.53 13.33 31.30
N GLY A 24 -19.65 13.81 31.81
CA GLY A 24 -20.95 13.48 31.25
C GLY A 24 -21.31 11.99 31.38
N LEU A 25 -22.38 11.56 30.72
CA LEU A 25 -22.75 10.15 30.70
C LEU A 25 -21.71 9.27 30.01
N PRO A 26 -21.19 9.64 28.81
CA PRO A 26 -20.17 8.83 28.14
C PRO A 26 -18.89 8.67 28.96
N GLY A 27 -18.35 9.77 29.50
CA GLY A 27 -17.09 9.71 30.27
C GLY A 27 -17.20 8.89 31.55
N ARG A 28 -18.36 8.93 32.23
CA ARG A 28 -18.63 8.10 33.42
C ARG A 28 -18.70 6.61 33.07
N ILE A 29 -19.41 6.26 32.00
CA ILE A 29 -19.49 4.87 31.53
C ILE A 29 -18.11 4.37 31.12
N TRP A 30 -17.33 5.23 30.43
CA TRP A 30 -15.96 4.86 30.04
C TRP A 30 -15.06 4.59 31.25
N GLN A 31 -15.18 5.42 32.28
CA GLN A 31 -14.38 5.29 33.50
C GLN A 31 -14.78 4.05 34.32
N ALA A 32 -16.10 3.82 34.50
CA ALA A 32 -16.61 2.72 35.30
C ALA A 32 -16.60 1.37 34.58
N GLY A 33 -16.69 1.37 33.24
CA GLY A 33 -16.92 0.16 32.44
C GLY A 33 -18.29 -0.49 32.68
N GLU A 34 -19.25 0.24 33.24
CA GLU A 34 -20.56 -0.26 33.66
C GLU A 34 -21.70 0.63 33.15
N PRO A 35 -22.92 0.06 32.94
CA PRO A 35 -24.09 0.86 32.61
C PRO A 35 -24.37 1.92 33.67
N THR A 36 -24.74 3.10 33.22
CA THR A 36 -25.02 4.26 34.11
C THR A 36 -26.40 4.84 33.77
N TRP A 37 -27.14 5.21 34.81
CA TRP A 37 -28.47 5.83 34.71
C TRP A 37 -28.43 7.26 35.27
N ILE A 38 -29.00 8.22 34.54
CA ILE A 38 -29.27 9.57 34.98
C ILE A 38 -30.79 9.77 35.02
N LYS A 39 -31.32 10.14 36.19
CA LYS A 39 -32.76 10.35 36.35
C LYS A 39 -33.25 11.57 35.59
N ASP A 40 -32.52 12.67 35.66
CA ASP A 40 -32.84 13.92 34.98
C ASP A 40 -31.54 14.60 34.55
N VAL A 41 -31.27 14.59 33.24
CA VAL A 41 -30.07 15.19 32.61
C VAL A 41 -30.05 16.70 32.67
N VAL A 42 -31.23 17.35 32.88
CA VAL A 42 -31.34 18.80 33.00
C VAL A 42 -30.85 19.29 34.38
N GLN A 43 -31.08 18.46 35.39
CA GLN A 43 -30.67 18.72 36.78
C GLN A 43 -29.25 18.23 37.13
N GLU A 44 -28.67 17.44 36.21
CA GLU A 44 -27.37 16.79 36.42
C GLU A 44 -26.20 17.75 36.18
N ALA A 45 -25.49 18.11 37.21
CA ALA A 45 -24.35 19.05 37.10
C ALA A 45 -23.23 18.58 36.17
N ASN A 46 -22.97 17.27 36.16
CA ASN A 46 -21.99 16.68 35.25
C ASN A 46 -22.66 16.14 33.95
N PHE A 47 -23.42 17.01 33.28
CA PHE A 47 -24.00 16.70 31.99
C PHE A 47 -23.90 17.92 31.04
N PRO A 48 -22.80 18.09 30.31
CA PRO A 48 -22.52 19.28 29.48
C PRO A 48 -23.63 19.65 28.46
N ARG A 49 -24.39 18.64 28.00
CA ARG A 49 -25.49 18.82 27.04
C ARG A 49 -26.87 19.05 27.71
N GLY A 50 -26.92 19.40 29.02
CA GLY A 50 -28.17 19.57 29.75
C GLY A 50 -29.09 20.65 29.18
N ALA A 51 -28.53 21.79 28.75
CA ALA A 51 -29.27 22.86 28.13
C ALA A 51 -29.91 22.44 26.78
N ALA A 52 -29.18 21.71 25.93
CA ALA A 52 -29.70 21.18 24.69
C ALA A 52 -30.77 20.10 24.93
N ALA A 53 -30.56 19.21 25.90
CA ALA A 53 -31.53 18.20 26.29
C ALA A 53 -32.85 18.85 26.73
N SER A 54 -32.80 19.91 27.55
CA SER A 54 -33.96 20.68 28.01
C SER A 54 -34.76 21.29 26.86
N ARG A 55 -34.09 21.87 25.85
CA ARG A 55 -34.75 22.48 24.69
C ARG A 55 -35.58 21.50 23.87
N VAL A 56 -35.16 20.25 23.81
CA VAL A 56 -35.87 19.18 23.08
C VAL A 56 -36.72 18.27 23.98
N GLY A 57 -36.82 18.61 25.29
CA GLY A 57 -37.67 17.94 26.27
C GLY A 57 -37.14 16.56 26.65
N LEU A 58 -35.80 16.34 26.66
CA LEU A 58 -35.15 15.13 27.15
C LEU A 58 -34.76 15.30 28.61
N HIS A 59 -35.17 14.34 29.45
CA HIS A 59 -34.92 14.33 30.90
C HIS A 59 -34.12 13.10 31.33
N GLY A 60 -34.66 11.89 31.15
CA GLY A 60 -33.99 10.68 31.57
C GLY A 60 -32.96 10.20 30.55
N ALA A 61 -31.84 9.71 31.01
CA ALA A 61 -30.85 9.07 30.18
C ALA A 61 -30.27 7.83 30.85
N PHE A 62 -29.89 6.84 30.07
CA PHE A 62 -29.05 5.76 30.48
C PHE A 62 -28.14 5.34 29.33
N GLY A 63 -27.01 4.75 29.66
CA GLY A 63 -26.10 4.27 28.66
C GLY A 63 -25.33 3.06 29.18
N PHE A 64 -24.66 2.40 28.24
CA PHE A 64 -23.88 1.20 28.56
C PHE A 64 -22.68 1.08 27.65
N PRO A 65 -21.59 0.44 28.13
CA PRO A 65 -20.38 0.26 27.35
C PRO A 65 -20.57 -0.89 26.33
N VAL A 66 -20.02 -0.72 25.15
CA VAL A 66 -19.71 -1.80 24.21
C VAL A 66 -18.31 -2.30 24.53
N ARG A 67 -18.17 -3.55 24.97
CA ARG A 67 -16.92 -4.08 25.51
C ARG A 67 -16.39 -5.24 24.67
N VAL A 68 -15.08 -5.26 24.49
CA VAL A 68 -14.32 -6.42 23.99
C VAL A 68 -13.35 -6.84 25.08
N GLY A 69 -13.58 -8.01 25.65
CA GLY A 69 -12.85 -8.43 26.85
C GLY A 69 -13.06 -7.45 28.02
N THR A 70 -11.99 -6.83 28.49
CA THR A 70 -12.00 -5.83 29.57
C THR A 70 -12.05 -4.38 29.04
N GLU A 71 -11.84 -4.15 27.77
CA GLU A 71 -11.75 -2.80 27.18
C GLU A 71 -13.10 -2.29 26.70
N VAL A 72 -13.36 -1.00 26.91
CA VAL A 72 -14.53 -0.29 26.38
C VAL A 72 -14.17 0.29 25.03
N GLU A 73 -14.78 -0.23 23.95
CA GLU A 73 -14.56 0.26 22.57
C GLU A 73 -15.55 1.35 22.16
N GLY A 74 -16.69 1.40 22.83
CA GLY A 74 -17.74 2.35 22.51
C GLY A 74 -18.76 2.47 23.64
N ILE A 75 -19.64 3.44 23.51
CA ILE A 75 -20.72 3.69 24.45
C ILE A 75 -22.00 3.92 23.66
N ILE A 76 -23.07 3.29 24.13
CA ILE A 76 -24.42 3.53 23.60
C ILE A 76 -25.20 4.32 24.66
N GLU A 77 -25.73 5.49 24.25
CA GLU A 77 -26.57 6.35 25.07
C GLU A 77 -28.01 6.31 24.58
N LEU A 78 -28.94 6.27 25.50
CA LEU A 78 -30.39 6.27 25.25
C LEU A 78 -31.04 7.35 26.09
N PHE A 79 -31.88 8.14 25.47
CA PHE A 79 -32.54 9.29 26.09
C PHE A 79 -34.06 9.13 26.05
N ARG A 80 -34.74 9.70 27.07
CA ARG A 80 -36.19 9.70 27.19
C ARG A 80 -36.72 11.06 27.70
N ARG A 81 -38.00 11.33 27.44
CA ARG A 81 -38.65 12.53 27.98
C ARG A 81 -39.07 12.41 29.42
N GLU A 82 -39.28 11.18 29.92
CA GLU A 82 -39.81 10.92 31.24
C GLU A 82 -38.67 10.79 32.25
N ILE A 83 -38.87 11.34 33.44
CA ILE A 83 -38.02 11.12 34.61
C ILE A 83 -38.45 9.78 35.21
N LYS A 84 -37.54 8.81 35.23
CA LYS A 84 -37.79 7.48 35.85
C LYS A 84 -36.66 7.09 36.76
N GLN A 85 -37.01 6.30 37.79
CA GLN A 85 -36.03 5.68 38.66
C GLN A 85 -35.20 4.66 37.90
N PRO A 86 -33.95 4.40 38.33
CA PRO A 86 -33.11 3.37 37.75
C PRO A 86 -33.79 2.02 37.79
N ASP A 87 -33.69 1.30 36.68
CA ASP A 87 -34.17 -0.07 36.54
C ASP A 87 -32.97 -1.01 36.46
N GLU A 88 -32.69 -1.70 37.56
CA GLU A 88 -31.54 -2.59 37.68
C GLU A 88 -31.62 -3.78 36.74
N GLN A 89 -32.81 -4.27 36.41
CA GLN A 89 -32.96 -5.36 35.47
C GLN A 89 -32.63 -4.92 34.06
N LEU A 90 -33.10 -3.73 33.68
CA LEU A 90 -32.77 -3.11 32.39
C LEU A 90 -31.27 -2.85 32.29
N LEU A 91 -30.62 -2.32 33.34
CA LEU A 91 -29.17 -2.07 33.32
C LEU A 91 -28.36 -3.36 33.15
N LYS A 92 -28.74 -4.45 33.80
CA LYS A 92 -28.13 -5.77 33.59
C LYS A 92 -28.30 -6.26 32.15
N MET A 93 -29.52 -6.15 31.63
CA MET A 93 -29.83 -6.58 30.27
C MET A 93 -29.00 -5.80 29.23
N VAL A 94 -28.89 -4.47 29.35
CA VAL A 94 -28.11 -3.67 28.41
C VAL A 94 -26.60 -3.87 28.56
N ALA A 95 -26.10 -4.23 29.76
CA ALA A 95 -24.72 -4.67 29.92
C ALA A 95 -24.40 -5.91 29.09
N ASP A 96 -25.28 -6.93 29.14
CA ASP A 96 -25.15 -8.14 28.30
C ASP A 96 -25.23 -7.83 26.80
N VAL A 97 -26.11 -6.91 26.41
CA VAL A 97 -26.22 -6.45 25.02
C VAL A 97 -24.94 -5.77 24.57
N GLY A 98 -24.37 -4.88 25.40
CA GLY A 98 -23.12 -4.21 25.10
C GLY A 98 -21.95 -5.18 24.90
N LEU A 99 -21.86 -6.20 25.76
CA LEU A 99 -20.87 -7.27 25.61
C LEU A 99 -21.05 -8.07 24.30
N LYS A 100 -22.28 -8.44 23.96
CA LYS A 100 -22.57 -9.17 22.71
C LYS A 100 -22.26 -8.34 21.47
N ILE A 101 -22.58 -7.05 21.48
CA ILE A 101 -22.25 -6.14 20.37
C ILE A 101 -20.74 -6.07 20.17
N GLY A 102 -19.97 -5.91 21.26
CA GLY A 102 -18.51 -5.89 21.21
C GLY A 102 -17.93 -7.19 20.66
N GLN A 103 -18.37 -8.35 21.16
CA GLN A 103 -17.94 -9.66 20.67
C GLN A 103 -18.25 -9.87 19.19
N PHE A 104 -19.44 -9.44 18.74
CA PHE A 104 -19.81 -9.53 17.33
C PHE A 104 -18.92 -8.64 16.45
N GLY A 105 -18.67 -7.41 16.88
CA GLY A 105 -17.79 -6.48 16.16
C GLY A 105 -16.35 -6.99 16.06
N ASP A 106 -15.82 -7.56 17.15
CA ASP A 106 -14.47 -8.13 17.19
C ASP A 106 -14.35 -9.36 16.27
N ARG A 107 -15.34 -10.26 16.34
CA ARG A 107 -15.39 -11.41 15.44
C ARG A 107 -15.46 -11.01 13.97
N ALA A 108 -16.29 -10.03 13.62
CA ALA A 108 -16.41 -9.55 12.24
C ALA A 108 -15.09 -8.95 11.74
N ARG A 109 -14.38 -8.20 12.60
CA ARG A 109 -13.03 -7.66 12.27
C ARG A 109 -12.01 -8.77 12.07
N ALA A 110 -12.01 -9.79 12.94
CA ALA A 110 -11.10 -10.92 12.82
C ALA A 110 -11.36 -11.76 11.56
N GLU A 111 -12.63 -12.03 11.23
CA GLU A 111 -13.03 -12.73 10.00
C GLU A 111 -12.61 -11.96 8.74
N GLU A 112 -12.79 -10.65 8.71
CA GLU A 112 -12.37 -9.82 7.58
C GLU A 112 -10.83 -9.77 7.45
N ALA A 113 -10.10 -9.67 8.57
CA ALA A 113 -8.63 -9.71 8.57
C ALA A 113 -8.12 -11.07 8.06
N LEU A 114 -8.73 -12.18 8.50
CA LEU A 114 -8.39 -13.53 8.04
C LEU A 114 -8.62 -13.65 6.53
N ARG A 115 -9.80 -13.23 6.03
CA ARG A 115 -10.12 -13.27 4.61
C ARG A 115 -9.11 -12.50 3.74
N ARG A 116 -8.66 -11.33 4.23
CA ARG A 116 -7.62 -10.53 3.54
C ARG A 116 -6.28 -11.26 3.50
N THR A 117 -5.89 -11.87 4.62
CA THR A 117 -4.64 -12.63 4.70
C THR A 117 -4.66 -13.85 3.79
N GLU A 118 -5.78 -14.58 3.74
CA GLU A 118 -5.96 -15.73 2.84
C GLU A 118 -5.88 -15.32 1.36
N ALA A 119 -6.53 -14.22 0.97
CA ALA A 119 -6.46 -13.71 -0.39
C ALA A 119 -5.01 -13.32 -0.77
N GLN A 120 -4.27 -12.68 0.15
CA GLN A 120 -2.87 -12.33 -0.07
C GLN A 120 -1.99 -13.58 -0.20
N LEU A 121 -2.23 -14.61 0.63
CA LEU A 121 -1.50 -15.86 0.57
C LEU A 121 -1.74 -16.59 -0.75
N GLN A 122 -3.00 -16.68 -1.19
CA GLN A 122 -3.34 -17.27 -2.48
C GLN A 122 -2.68 -16.55 -3.66
N GLN A 123 -2.67 -15.22 -3.65
CA GLN A 123 -1.99 -14.41 -4.66
C GLN A 123 -0.49 -14.67 -4.66
N SER A 124 0.13 -14.73 -3.48
CA SER A 124 1.55 -15.04 -3.34
C SER A 124 1.91 -16.43 -3.86
N GLN A 125 1.07 -17.44 -3.55
CA GLN A 125 1.27 -18.82 -4.03
C GLN A 125 1.12 -18.93 -5.56
N LYS A 126 0.14 -18.23 -6.15
CA LYS A 126 0.00 -18.15 -7.61
C LYS A 126 1.25 -17.54 -8.23
N MET A 127 1.77 -16.46 -7.63
CA MET A 127 2.96 -15.77 -8.11
C MET A 127 4.20 -16.65 -8.03
N GLU A 128 4.39 -17.41 -6.95
CA GLU A 128 5.50 -18.35 -6.79
C GLU A 128 5.45 -19.48 -7.83
N ALA A 129 4.26 -20.06 -8.07
CA ALA A 129 4.07 -21.12 -9.05
C ALA A 129 4.38 -20.64 -10.47
N VAL A 130 3.88 -19.45 -10.84
CA VAL A 130 4.15 -18.82 -12.13
C VAL A 130 5.63 -18.48 -12.28
N GLY A 131 6.26 -17.92 -11.24
CA GLY A 131 7.69 -17.63 -11.24
C GLY A 131 8.54 -18.86 -11.51
N ARG A 132 8.25 -19.98 -10.86
CA ARG A 132 8.99 -21.24 -11.03
C ARG A 132 8.84 -21.81 -12.44
N LEU A 133 7.63 -21.78 -12.99
CA LEU A 133 7.38 -22.24 -14.38
C LEU A 133 8.06 -21.32 -15.40
N ALA A 134 7.93 -20.00 -15.23
CA ALA A 134 8.54 -19.02 -16.12
C ALA A 134 10.06 -19.15 -16.16
N GLY A 135 10.71 -19.45 -15.02
CA GLY A 135 12.16 -19.63 -14.93
C GLY A 135 12.69 -20.82 -15.69
N GLY A 136 12.02 -21.96 -15.58
CA GLY A 136 12.38 -23.16 -16.33
C GLY A 136 12.23 -22.94 -17.83
N VAL A 137 11.08 -22.42 -18.24
CA VAL A 137 10.79 -22.14 -19.65
C VAL A 137 11.74 -21.09 -20.24
N ALA A 138 11.99 -20.00 -19.54
CA ALA A 138 12.88 -18.94 -20.04
C ALA A 138 14.35 -19.40 -20.17
N HIS A 139 14.79 -20.26 -19.26
CA HIS A 139 16.13 -20.86 -19.35
C HIS A 139 16.28 -21.68 -20.66
N ASP A 140 15.31 -22.53 -20.98
CA ASP A 140 15.36 -23.37 -22.16
C ASP A 140 15.25 -22.56 -23.46
N PHE A 141 14.40 -21.51 -23.47
CA PHE A 141 14.34 -20.56 -24.59
C PHE A 141 15.67 -19.81 -24.78
N ASN A 142 16.32 -19.34 -23.73
CA ASN A 142 17.59 -18.64 -23.83
C ASN A 142 18.70 -19.54 -24.41
N ASN A 143 18.68 -20.83 -24.09
CA ASN A 143 19.64 -21.77 -24.66
C ASN A 143 19.43 -21.89 -26.17
N MET A 144 18.19 -22.02 -26.64
CA MET A 144 17.86 -22.07 -28.10
C MET A 144 18.23 -20.76 -28.80
N LEU A 145 17.90 -19.61 -28.21
CA LEU A 145 18.20 -18.27 -28.77
C LEU A 145 19.69 -18.01 -28.87
N THR A 146 20.47 -18.50 -27.90
CA THR A 146 21.94 -18.41 -27.92
C THR A 146 22.53 -19.15 -29.11
N VAL A 147 21.98 -20.35 -29.43
CA VAL A 147 22.40 -21.15 -30.60
C VAL A 147 22.01 -20.43 -31.89
N ILE A 148 20.75 -19.96 -32.00
CA ILE A 148 20.28 -19.26 -33.20
C ILE A 148 21.10 -18.02 -33.50
N ARG A 149 21.35 -17.19 -32.45
CA ARG A 149 22.16 -15.98 -32.56
C ARG A 149 23.60 -16.30 -32.97
N GLY A 150 24.23 -17.30 -32.31
CA GLY A 150 25.61 -17.71 -32.59
C GLY A 150 25.79 -18.18 -34.02
N TYR A 151 24.90 -19.03 -34.52
CA TYR A 151 24.98 -19.46 -35.92
C TYR A 151 24.67 -18.34 -36.92
N SER A 152 23.71 -17.46 -36.62
CA SER A 152 23.42 -16.29 -37.46
C SER A 152 24.65 -15.36 -37.54
N GLU A 153 25.33 -15.08 -36.42
CA GLU A 153 26.56 -14.28 -36.39
C GLU A 153 27.70 -14.96 -37.16
N LEU A 154 27.89 -16.26 -36.99
CA LEU A 154 28.93 -17.05 -37.70
C LEU A 154 28.73 -16.99 -39.22
N VAL A 155 27.49 -17.18 -39.72
CA VAL A 155 27.19 -17.11 -41.13
C VAL A 155 27.34 -15.67 -41.65
N LEU A 156 26.83 -14.67 -40.95
CA LEU A 156 26.97 -13.25 -41.32
C LEU A 156 28.44 -12.81 -41.40
N SER A 157 29.34 -13.38 -40.60
CA SER A 157 30.78 -13.09 -40.68
C SER A 157 31.46 -13.65 -41.92
N ARG A 158 30.87 -14.66 -42.56
CA ARG A 158 31.38 -15.33 -43.78
C ARG A 158 30.76 -14.78 -45.05
N LEU A 159 29.61 -14.09 -44.97
CA LEU A 159 28.94 -13.52 -46.14
C LEU A 159 29.54 -12.17 -46.54
N SER A 160 29.69 -11.93 -47.83
CA SER A 160 30.08 -10.63 -48.36
C SER A 160 28.93 -9.61 -48.18
N SER A 161 29.25 -8.29 -48.25
CA SER A 161 28.24 -7.23 -48.16
C SER A 161 27.22 -7.24 -49.30
N THR A 162 27.52 -7.92 -50.41
CA THR A 162 26.69 -8.03 -51.63
C THR A 162 25.91 -9.33 -51.70
N ASP A 163 26.04 -10.21 -50.71
CA ASP A 163 25.35 -11.50 -50.69
C ASP A 163 23.84 -11.29 -50.46
N GLY A 164 23.02 -11.94 -51.34
CA GLY A 164 21.57 -11.78 -51.31
C GLY A 164 20.91 -12.26 -50.02
N PHE A 165 21.50 -13.22 -49.30
CA PHE A 165 20.95 -13.76 -48.03
C PHE A 165 21.36 -13.00 -46.78
N ARG A 166 22.17 -11.96 -46.89
CA ARG A 166 22.63 -11.21 -45.76
C ARG A 166 21.50 -10.51 -45.00
N LYS A 167 20.57 -9.89 -45.72
CA LYS A 167 19.42 -9.17 -45.15
C LYS A 167 18.50 -10.11 -44.38
N GLU A 168 18.20 -11.28 -44.93
CA GLU A 168 17.38 -12.28 -44.29
C GLU A 168 17.99 -12.78 -42.97
N LEU A 169 19.31 -13.00 -42.95
CA LEU A 169 20.02 -13.43 -41.76
C LEU A 169 20.10 -12.32 -40.70
N GLU A 170 20.24 -11.06 -41.09
CA GLU A 170 20.16 -9.91 -40.21
C GLU A 170 18.78 -9.81 -39.54
N GLU A 171 17.69 -10.07 -40.27
CA GLU A 171 16.35 -10.12 -39.70
C GLU A 171 16.15 -11.31 -38.76
N VAL A 172 16.69 -12.50 -39.03
CA VAL A 172 16.72 -13.65 -38.12
C VAL A 172 17.45 -13.28 -36.80
N LYS A 173 18.63 -12.64 -36.90
CA LYS A 173 19.38 -12.18 -35.76
C LYS A 173 18.59 -11.17 -34.93
N LYS A 174 17.99 -10.15 -35.54
CA LYS A 174 17.14 -9.17 -34.87
C LYS A 174 15.94 -9.82 -34.20
N ALA A 175 15.34 -10.85 -34.81
CA ALA A 175 14.25 -11.60 -34.20
C ALA A 175 14.71 -12.38 -32.95
N ALA A 176 15.88 -13.03 -33.03
CA ALA A 176 16.48 -13.73 -31.88
C ALA A 176 16.86 -12.79 -30.74
N ASP A 177 17.39 -11.61 -31.05
CA ASP A 177 17.73 -10.57 -30.04
C ASP A 177 16.46 -10.04 -29.37
N ARG A 178 15.37 -9.80 -30.11
CA ARG A 178 14.06 -9.40 -29.54
C ARG A 178 13.49 -10.50 -28.65
N ALA A 179 13.55 -11.77 -29.07
CA ALA A 179 13.10 -12.90 -28.28
C ALA A 179 13.93 -13.07 -27.00
N SER A 180 15.26 -12.86 -27.07
CA SER A 180 16.14 -12.86 -25.88
C SER A 180 15.80 -11.74 -24.89
N GLY A 181 15.41 -10.58 -25.39
CA GLY A 181 14.89 -9.49 -24.52
C GLY A 181 13.60 -9.89 -23.78
N LEU A 182 12.66 -10.55 -24.46
CA LEU A 182 11.42 -11.05 -23.84
C LEU A 182 11.69 -12.16 -22.81
N THR A 183 12.58 -13.09 -23.11
CA THR A 183 12.96 -14.15 -22.14
C THR A 183 13.74 -13.60 -20.97
N GLY A 184 14.52 -12.53 -21.16
CA GLY A 184 15.17 -11.78 -20.08
C GLY A 184 14.16 -11.17 -19.10
N GLN A 185 13.05 -10.58 -19.61
CA GLN A 185 11.96 -10.07 -18.79
C GLN A 185 11.23 -11.20 -18.03
N LEU A 186 11.06 -12.38 -18.67
CA LEU A 186 10.47 -13.56 -18.03
C LEU A 186 11.38 -14.11 -16.91
N LEU A 187 12.71 -14.12 -17.12
CA LEU A 187 13.70 -14.54 -16.13
C LEU A 187 13.80 -13.54 -14.95
N ALA A 188 13.67 -12.25 -15.22
CA ALA A 188 13.62 -11.23 -14.15
C ALA A 188 12.42 -11.46 -13.21
N PHE A 189 11.32 -12.00 -13.76
CA PHE A 189 10.16 -12.42 -12.97
C PHE A 189 10.39 -13.73 -12.18
N SER A 190 11.17 -14.66 -12.74
CA SER A 190 11.40 -16.01 -12.19
C SER A 190 12.55 -16.10 -11.21
N ARG A 191 13.56 -15.24 -11.37
CA ARG A 191 14.76 -15.35 -10.51
C ARG A 191 14.40 -15.01 -9.07
N ARG A 192 14.55 -15.98 -8.18
CA ARG A 192 15.10 -15.77 -6.83
C ARG A 192 16.52 -15.22 -7.01
N GLN A 193 16.67 -13.97 -7.44
CA GLN A 193 17.91 -13.25 -7.21
C GLN A 193 18.17 -13.34 -5.71
N PHE A 194 19.40 -13.62 -5.33
CA PHE A 194 19.84 -13.43 -3.94
C PHE A 194 19.54 -11.97 -3.61
N ILE A 195 18.40 -11.76 -2.94
CA ILE A 195 17.95 -10.44 -2.55
C ILE A 195 18.93 -9.99 -1.49
N ALA A 196 19.67 -8.95 -1.77
CA ALA A 196 20.57 -8.30 -0.84
C ALA A 196 19.98 -6.93 -0.42
N PRO A 197 18.97 -6.90 0.48
CA PRO A 197 18.37 -5.65 0.92
C PRO A 197 19.43 -4.82 1.62
N LYS A 198 19.60 -3.59 1.16
CA LYS A 198 20.49 -2.60 1.74
C LYS A 198 19.69 -1.39 2.19
N VAL A 199 20.20 -0.67 3.15
CA VAL A 199 19.71 0.67 3.45
C VAL A 199 20.12 1.58 2.30
N LEU A 200 19.14 2.18 1.64
CA LEU A 200 19.38 3.01 0.44
C LEU A 200 18.53 4.27 0.45
N ASP A 201 19.04 5.28 -0.23
CA ASP A 201 18.34 6.50 -0.58
C ASP A 201 17.71 6.36 -1.97
N LEU A 202 16.38 6.47 -2.05
CA LEU A 202 15.66 6.36 -3.33
C LEU A 202 16.02 7.47 -4.30
N ASN A 203 16.35 8.68 -3.81
CA ASN A 203 16.77 9.79 -4.67
C ASN A 203 18.03 9.45 -5.46
N SER A 204 18.99 8.81 -4.80
CA SER A 204 20.23 8.35 -5.45
C SER A 204 19.96 7.29 -6.53
N VAL A 205 19.03 6.35 -6.29
CA VAL A 205 18.63 5.35 -7.29
C VAL A 205 17.99 6.03 -8.50
N ILE A 206 17.04 6.94 -8.28
CA ILE A 206 16.34 7.67 -9.35
C ILE A 206 17.32 8.47 -10.18
N HIS A 207 18.23 9.21 -9.52
CA HIS A 207 19.24 10.02 -10.20
C HIS A 207 20.16 9.20 -11.12
N ASN A 208 20.61 8.04 -10.64
CA ASN A 208 21.42 7.12 -11.43
C ASN A 208 20.67 6.57 -12.66
N MET A 209 19.34 6.48 -12.59
CA MET A 209 18.51 5.99 -13.69
C MET A 209 18.08 7.07 -14.70
N GLU A 210 18.19 8.36 -14.39
CA GLU A 210 17.66 9.44 -15.23
C GLU A 210 18.09 9.34 -16.70
N GLY A 211 19.38 9.12 -16.96
CA GLY A 211 19.90 9.00 -18.32
C GLY A 211 19.33 7.80 -19.08
N MET A 212 19.03 6.70 -18.38
CA MET A 212 18.41 5.51 -18.98
C MET A 212 16.91 5.74 -19.22
N LEU A 213 16.23 6.37 -18.27
CA LEU A 213 14.81 6.70 -18.39
C LEU A 213 14.55 7.67 -19.54
N ARG A 214 15.35 8.73 -19.73
CA ARG A 214 15.24 9.66 -20.86
C ARG A 214 15.35 8.92 -22.19
N ARG A 215 16.34 8.06 -22.34
CA ARG A 215 16.52 7.25 -23.57
C ARG A 215 15.36 6.28 -23.80
N LEU A 216 14.83 5.66 -22.74
CA LEU A 216 13.68 4.75 -22.81
C LEU A 216 12.41 5.46 -23.29
N LEU A 217 12.16 6.65 -22.75
CA LEU A 217 10.97 7.44 -23.03
C LEU A 217 11.01 8.10 -24.42
N GLY A 218 12.20 8.23 -25.01
CA GLY A 218 12.40 8.99 -26.23
C GLY A 218 12.41 10.50 -25.92
N GLU A 219 13.59 11.11 -25.96
CA GLU A 219 13.82 12.49 -25.44
C GLU A 219 12.87 13.53 -26.05
N ASP A 220 12.39 13.31 -27.26
CA ASP A 220 11.51 14.23 -28.00
C ASP A 220 10.01 13.88 -27.85
N ILE A 221 9.65 12.77 -27.18
CA ILE A 221 8.26 12.26 -27.14
C ILE A 221 7.63 12.41 -25.77
N VAL A 222 8.34 11.99 -24.72
CA VAL A 222 7.82 12.04 -23.33
C VAL A 222 8.77 12.81 -22.44
N GLU A 223 8.27 13.90 -21.85
CA GLU A 223 9.01 14.70 -20.89
C GLU A 223 9.17 13.97 -19.55
N LEU A 224 10.40 13.76 -19.07
CA LEU A 224 10.68 13.24 -17.74
C LEU A 224 10.86 14.41 -16.75
N CYS A 225 10.02 14.45 -15.72
CA CYS A 225 10.08 15.39 -14.60
C CYS A 225 10.36 14.63 -13.29
N THR A 226 11.36 15.07 -12.52
CA THR A 226 11.68 14.52 -11.20
C THR A 226 11.42 15.56 -10.12
N VAL A 227 10.68 15.18 -9.06
CA VAL A 227 10.38 16.04 -7.89
C VAL A 227 10.82 15.27 -6.65
N LEU A 228 12.06 15.47 -6.25
CA LEU A 228 12.70 14.69 -5.19
C LEU A 228 12.77 15.49 -3.89
N ASP A 229 12.25 14.91 -2.79
CA ASP A 229 12.32 15.50 -1.45
C ASP A 229 13.79 15.49 -0.97
N SER A 230 14.37 16.66 -0.71
CA SER A 230 15.77 16.80 -0.26
C SER A 230 16.00 16.25 1.14
N GLY A 231 14.96 16.10 1.95
CA GLY A 231 14.99 15.53 3.31
C GLY A 231 14.50 14.09 3.37
N LEU A 232 14.60 13.35 2.24
CA LEU A 232 14.07 11.99 2.16
C LEU A 232 14.76 11.05 3.17
N GLY A 233 13.96 10.26 3.88
CA GLY A 233 14.47 9.17 4.72
C GLY A 233 15.01 8.00 3.88
N GLN A 234 15.54 6.99 4.57
CA GLN A 234 16.09 5.79 3.95
C GLN A 234 15.10 4.63 3.97
N VAL A 235 15.26 3.70 3.03
CA VAL A 235 14.47 2.45 2.94
C VAL A 235 15.39 1.24 2.93
N LYS A 236 14.89 0.09 3.38
CA LYS A 236 15.61 -1.19 3.27
C LYS A 236 15.04 -1.97 2.09
N ALA A 237 15.74 -1.95 0.96
CA ALA A 237 15.34 -2.64 -0.26
C ALA A 237 16.56 -3.09 -1.08
N ASP A 238 16.34 -3.94 -2.07
CA ASP A 238 17.38 -4.28 -3.05
C ASP A 238 17.41 -3.20 -4.15
N PRO A 239 18.56 -2.55 -4.41
CA PRO A 239 18.65 -1.48 -5.42
C PRO A 239 18.18 -1.92 -6.80
N GLY A 240 18.57 -3.12 -7.26
CA GLY A 240 18.19 -3.64 -8.57
C GLY A 240 16.68 -3.92 -8.69
N GLN A 241 16.05 -4.31 -7.58
CA GLN A 241 14.59 -4.44 -7.53
C GLN A 241 13.88 -3.09 -7.61
N VAL A 242 14.39 -2.06 -6.93
CA VAL A 242 13.84 -0.70 -7.02
C VAL A 242 14.00 -0.15 -8.43
N GLU A 243 15.16 -0.34 -9.05
CA GLU A 243 15.39 0.02 -10.46
C GLU A 243 14.38 -0.68 -11.37
N GLN A 244 14.12 -1.96 -11.16
CA GLN A 244 13.15 -2.74 -11.93
C GLN A 244 11.70 -2.21 -11.76
N VAL A 245 11.33 -1.79 -10.55
CA VAL A 245 10.04 -1.14 -10.29
C VAL A 245 9.91 0.13 -11.14
N ILE A 246 10.90 1.01 -11.08
CA ILE A 246 10.89 2.28 -11.82
C ILE A 246 10.85 2.04 -13.34
N MET A 247 11.66 1.09 -13.83
CA MET A 247 11.68 0.72 -15.25
C MET A 247 10.33 0.20 -15.75
N ASN A 248 9.70 -0.72 -15.01
CA ASN A 248 8.42 -1.28 -15.40
C ASN A 248 7.32 -0.20 -15.45
N LEU A 249 7.32 0.73 -14.49
CA LEU A 249 6.38 1.85 -14.49
C LEU A 249 6.65 2.82 -15.65
N ALA A 250 7.92 3.12 -15.95
CA ALA A 250 8.30 4.00 -17.05
C ALA A 250 7.95 3.40 -18.43
N VAL A 251 8.15 2.09 -18.62
CA VAL A 251 7.73 1.39 -19.86
C VAL A 251 6.21 1.45 -20.04
N ASN A 252 5.46 1.21 -18.96
CA ASN A 252 3.99 1.29 -19.02
C ASN A 252 3.50 2.71 -19.30
N ALA A 253 4.12 3.70 -18.69
CA ALA A 253 3.81 5.11 -18.92
C ALA A 253 4.09 5.50 -20.39
N ARG A 254 5.25 5.15 -20.95
CA ARG A 254 5.57 5.38 -22.34
C ARG A 254 4.53 4.76 -23.28
N ASP A 255 4.17 3.51 -23.04
CA ASP A 255 3.19 2.80 -23.88
C ASP A 255 1.78 3.39 -23.75
N ALA A 256 1.46 4.06 -22.62
CA ALA A 256 0.21 4.79 -22.42
C ALA A 256 0.20 6.19 -23.05
N MET A 257 1.37 6.69 -23.51
CA MET A 257 1.56 8.02 -24.10
C MET A 257 2.12 7.98 -25.53
N PRO A 258 1.47 7.29 -26.48
CA PRO A 258 1.99 7.12 -27.83
C PRO A 258 2.12 8.45 -28.63
N SER A 259 1.35 9.45 -28.25
CA SER A 259 1.39 10.80 -28.85
C SER A 259 2.20 11.80 -28.05
N GLY A 260 3.00 11.33 -27.10
CA GLY A 260 3.75 12.16 -26.17
C GLY A 260 2.99 12.45 -24.88
N GLY A 261 3.70 13.07 -23.94
CA GLY A 261 3.16 13.43 -22.62
C GLY A 261 4.26 13.69 -21.60
N ARG A 262 3.90 13.55 -20.32
CA ARG A 262 4.83 13.78 -19.20
C ARG A 262 4.80 12.59 -18.26
N LEU A 263 5.99 12.11 -17.88
CA LEU A 263 6.20 11.18 -16.77
C LEU A 263 6.81 11.95 -15.60
N THR A 264 6.14 11.97 -14.47
CA THR A 264 6.62 12.59 -13.23
C THR A 264 7.00 11.51 -12.23
N VAL A 265 8.21 11.58 -11.68
CA VAL A 265 8.69 10.71 -10.60
C VAL A 265 8.92 11.58 -9.36
N GLU A 266 8.17 11.30 -8.29
CA GLU A 266 8.22 12.09 -7.06
C GLU A 266 8.62 11.20 -5.88
N THR A 267 9.34 11.78 -4.91
CA THR A 267 9.62 11.13 -3.62
C THR A 267 9.16 12.03 -2.48
N ALA A 268 8.65 11.43 -1.41
CA ALA A 268 8.19 12.15 -0.23
C ALA A 268 8.27 11.32 1.04
N ASN A 269 8.47 11.96 2.19
CA ASN A 269 8.25 11.36 3.49
C ASN A 269 6.75 11.38 3.82
N VAL A 270 6.18 10.25 4.24
CA VAL A 270 4.76 10.12 4.59
C VAL A 270 4.63 9.46 5.96
N HIS A 271 3.72 9.99 6.77
CA HIS A 271 3.37 9.37 8.05
C HIS A 271 1.89 9.00 8.07
N PHE A 272 1.59 7.72 8.30
CA PHE A 272 0.25 7.21 8.46
C PHE A 272 -0.09 7.07 9.93
N GLY A 273 -1.17 7.73 10.37
CA GLY A 273 -1.67 7.68 11.75
C GLY A 273 -2.93 6.82 11.87
N PRO A 274 -3.31 6.43 13.11
CA PRO A 274 -4.45 5.55 13.34
C PRO A 274 -5.82 6.18 13.02
N ARG A 275 -5.93 7.52 13.00
CA ARG A 275 -7.21 8.25 12.82
C ARG A 275 -7.20 9.25 11.67
N ARG A 276 -6.08 9.86 11.36
CA ARG A 276 -5.92 10.88 10.31
C ARG A 276 -4.87 10.37 9.34
N ASN A 277 -5.14 10.39 8.05
CA ASN A 277 -4.27 9.83 7.02
C ASN A 277 -4.09 8.30 7.21
N ARG A 278 -5.17 7.54 6.94
CA ARG A 278 -5.15 6.08 7.05
C ARG A 278 -4.12 5.47 6.10
N PRO A 279 -3.37 4.46 6.56
CA PRO A 279 -2.46 3.76 5.66
C PRO A 279 -3.23 3.07 4.53
N PRO A 280 -2.58 2.90 3.36
CA PRO A 280 -3.08 2.06 2.29
C PRO A 280 -3.45 0.66 2.77
N MET A 281 -4.30 -0.03 2.01
CA MET A 281 -4.72 -1.39 2.36
C MET A 281 -3.50 -2.32 2.50
N GLY A 282 -3.32 -2.88 3.71
CA GLY A 282 -2.21 -3.79 4.03
C GLY A 282 -0.94 -3.11 4.53
N ALA A 283 -0.97 -1.81 4.87
CA ALA A 283 0.10 -1.13 5.58
C ALA A 283 -0.31 -0.83 7.04
N GLU A 284 0.65 -0.86 7.94
CA GLU A 284 0.47 -0.48 9.34
C GLU A 284 0.67 1.03 9.53
N PRO A 285 0.11 1.63 10.59
CA PRO A 285 0.45 3.00 10.96
C PRO A 285 1.96 3.14 11.20
N GLY A 286 2.57 4.20 10.67
CA GLY A 286 4.01 4.40 10.77
C GLY A 286 4.57 5.38 9.77
N SER A 287 5.90 5.49 9.73
CA SER A 287 6.63 6.34 8.80
C SER A 287 7.03 5.56 7.55
N TYR A 288 6.77 6.15 6.40
CA TYR A 288 7.03 5.57 5.08
C TYR A 288 7.73 6.57 4.17
N ILE A 289 8.40 6.03 3.16
CA ILE A 289 8.89 6.78 2.02
C ILE A 289 8.00 6.47 0.83
N ALA A 290 7.41 7.50 0.24
CA ALA A 290 6.60 7.38 -0.96
C ALA A 290 7.47 7.56 -2.21
N LEU A 291 7.34 6.64 -3.17
CA LEU A 291 7.75 6.77 -4.56
C LEU A 291 6.47 6.88 -5.39
N ILE A 292 6.27 8.03 -6.03
CA ILE A 292 5.07 8.32 -6.81
C ILE A 292 5.47 8.46 -8.27
N VAL A 293 4.86 7.66 -9.13
CA VAL A 293 5.09 7.70 -10.58
C VAL A 293 3.77 8.03 -11.26
N ARG A 294 3.73 9.18 -11.96
CA ARG A 294 2.54 9.71 -12.62
C ARG A 294 2.80 9.91 -14.09
N ASP A 295 1.91 9.41 -14.93
CA ASP A 295 1.86 9.68 -16.36
C ASP A 295 0.63 10.53 -16.74
N THR A 296 0.69 11.12 -17.92
CA THR A 296 -0.45 11.86 -18.54
C THR A 296 -1.06 11.08 -19.71
N GLY A 297 -0.96 9.76 -19.69
CA GLY A 297 -1.43 8.87 -20.74
C GLY A 297 -2.95 8.70 -20.80
N HIS A 298 -3.38 7.67 -21.52
CA HIS A 298 -4.82 7.39 -21.72
C HIS A 298 -5.56 6.93 -20.45
N GLY A 299 -4.84 6.55 -19.37
CA GLY A 299 -5.44 6.09 -18.11
C GLY A 299 -6.15 4.74 -18.21
N MET A 300 -6.88 4.38 -17.14
CA MET A 300 -7.56 3.10 -16.97
C MET A 300 -8.95 3.31 -16.35
N ASP A 301 -9.92 2.48 -16.74
CA ASP A 301 -11.22 2.37 -16.07
C ASP A 301 -11.14 1.54 -14.77
N GLU A 302 -12.21 1.49 -14.00
CA GLU A 302 -12.26 0.81 -12.70
C GLU A 302 -12.06 -0.71 -12.82
N ASP A 303 -12.58 -1.32 -13.89
CA ASP A 303 -12.42 -2.73 -14.14
C ASP A 303 -10.96 -3.09 -14.41
N THR A 304 -10.29 -2.35 -15.27
CA THR A 304 -8.84 -2.49 -15.53
C THR A 304 -8.01 -2.28 -14.26
N GLN A 305 -8.34 -1.25 -13.45
CA GLN A 305 -7.61 -0.98 -12.21
C GLN A 305 -7.72 -2.13 -11.20
N SER A 306 -8.85 -2.82 -11.14
CA SER A 306 -9.06 -3.95 -10.23
C SER A 306 -8.19 -5.17 -10.55
N HIS A 307 -7.79 -5.34 -11.83
CA HIS A 307 -7.02 -6.48 -12.33
C HIS A 307 -5.57 -6.14 -12.70
N VAL A 308 -5.17 -4.85 -12.63
CA VAL A 308 -3.89 -4.35 -13.17
C VAL A 308 -2.64 -5.02 -12.60
N PHE A 309 -2.72 -5.57 -11.39
CA PHE A 309 -1.63 -6.30 -10.73
C PHE A 309 -1.70 -7.82 -10.92
N GLU A 310 -2.69 -8.33 -11.65
CA GLU A 310 -2.76 -9.76 -11.93
C GLU A 310 -1.70 -10.19 -12.96
N PRO A 311 -1.03 -11.33 -12.76
CA PRO A 311 -0.10 -11.85 -13.75
C PRO A 311 -0.78 -12.11 -15.10
N PHE A 312 -0.11 -11.74 -16.18
CA PHE A 312 -0.56 -11.88 -17.58
C PHE A 312 -1.77 -11.00 -17.96
N PHE A 313 -2.30 -10.20 -17.05
CA PHE A 313 -3.33 -9.23 -17.40
C PHE A 313 -2.75 -8.11 -18.26
N THR A 314 -3.35 -7.87 -19.42
CA THR A 314 -2.94 -6.80 -20.34
C THR A 314 -4.13 -6.34 -21.19
N THR A 315 -4.24 -5.04 -21.38
CA THR A 315 -5.17 -4.40 -22.31
C THR A 315 -4.56 -4.16 -23.70
N LYS A 316 -3.26 -4.48 -23.86
CA LYS A 316 -2.52 -4.34 -25.14
C LYS A 316 -2.87 -5.47 -26.09
N GLU A 317 -2.72 -5.23 -27.40
CA GLU A 317 -2.91 -6.25 -28.44
C GLU A 317 -2.03 -7.49 -28.21
N LYS A 318 -2.51 -8.65 -28.64
CA LYS A 318 -1.78 -9.93 -28.53
C LYS A 318 -0.34 -9.79 -29.04
N GLY A 319 0.63 -10.07 -28.16
CA GLY A 319 2.06 -10.01 -28.47
C GLY A 319 2.75 -8.68 -28.23
N LYS A 320 2.02 -7.61 -27.89
CA LYS A 320 2.60 -6.30 -27.54
C LYS A 320 2.74 -6.05 -26.02
N GLY A 321 2.13 -6.88 -25.19
CA GLY A 321 2.22 -6.80 -23.74
C GLY A 321 2.37 -8.18 -23.12
N THR A 322 3.30 -8.34 -22.17
CA THR A 322 3.49 -9.60 -21.42
C THR A 322 2.51 -9.75 -20.27
N GLY A 323 1.90 -8.66 -19.82
CA GLY A 323 1.07 -8.62 -18.59
C GLY A 323 1.84 -8.92 -17.29
N LEU A 324 3.18 -8.92 -17.32
CA LEU A 324 4.03 -9.25 -16.17
C LEU A 324 4.63 -8.01 -15.47
N GLY A 325 4.65 -6.85 -16.13
CA GLY A 325 5.33 -5.66 -15.61
C GLY A 325 4.79 -5.19 -14.27
N LEU A 326 3.47 -4.96 -14.17
CA LEU A 326 2.84 -4.46 -12.94
C LEU A 326 2.70 -5.52 -11.86
N SER A 327 2.53 -6.80 -12.22
CA SER A 327 2.57 -7.89 -11.25
C SER A 327 3.96 -8.07 -10.63
N THR A 328 5.03 -7.82 -11.40
CA THR A 328 6.41 -7.77 -10.90
C THR A 328 6.60 -6.60 -9.92
N VAL A 329 6.10 -5.40 -10.26
CA VAL A 329 6.12 -4.23 -9.37
C VAL A 329 5.44 -4.57 -8.05
N TYR A 330 4.24 -5.14 -8.09
CA TYR A 330 3.51 -5.56 -6.90
C TYR A 330 4.31 -6.56 -6.03
N GLY A 331 4.88 -7.57 -6.66
CA GLY A 331 5.71 -8.59 -5.97
C GLY A 331 6.92 -7.99 -5.26
N ILE A 332 7.69 -7.14 -5.94
CA ILE A 332 8.87 -6.46 -5.39
C ILE A 332 8.50 -5.57 -4.20
N VAL A 333 7.44 -4.77 -4.35
CA VAL A 333 6.98 -3.85 -3.30
C VAL A 333 6.55 -4.63 -2.06
N LYS A 334 5.76 -5.71 -2.22
CA LYS A 334 5.35 -6.57 -1.11
C LYS A 334 6.52 -7.27 -0.43
N GLN A 335 7.49 -7.74 -1.20
CA GLN A 335 8.71 -8.38 -0.69
C GLN A 335 9.59 -7.42 0.12
N SER A 336 9.56 -6.14 -0.22
CA SER A 336 10.23 -5.07 0.53
C SER A 336 9.42 -4.56 1.74
N GLY A 337 8.32 -5.24 2.12
CA GLY A 337 7.45 -4.83 3.21
C GLY A 337 6.60 -3.59 2.90
N GLY A 338 6.53 -3.18 1.64
CA GLY A 338 5.83 -2.01 1.18
C GLY A 338 4.38 -2.25 0.75
N CYS A 339 3.73 -1.18 0.33
CA CYS A 339 2.41 -1.24 -0.29
C CYS A 339 2.35 -0.34 -1.53
N ILE A 340 1.43 -0.67 -2.44
CA ILE A 340 1.22 0.06 -3.70
C ILE A 340 -0.25 0.33 -3.90
N GLU A 341 -0.55 1.53 -4.38
CA GLU A 341 -1.86 1.98 -4.82
C GLU A 341 -1.80 2.50 -6.24
N VAL A 342 -2.93 2.43 -6.94
CA VAL A 342 -3.10 3.00 -8.27
C VAL A 342 -4.32 3.90 -8.29
N GLU A 343 -4.16 5.10 -8.83
CA GLU A 343 -5.23 6.03 -9.12
C GLU A 343 -5.20 6.35 -10.61
N SER A 344 -6.29 6.12 -11.31
CA SER A 344 -6.37 6.38 -12.74
C SER A 344 -7.79 6.78 -13.15
N LYS A 345 -7.91 7.51 -14.25
CA LYS A 345 -9.20 7.77 -14.92
C LYS A 345 -8.94 7.78 -16.43
N PRO A 346 -9.87 7.27 -17.24
CA PRO A 346 -9.76 7.37 -18.69
C PRO A 346 -9.49 8.81 -19.14
N GLY A 347 -8.47 8.99 -19.99
CA GLY A 347 -8.04 10.30 -20.51
C GLY A 347 -7.29 11.21 -19.54
N ARG A 348 -6.97 10.74 -18.31
CA ARG A 348 -6.27 11.56 -17.30
C ARG A 348 -4.96 10.93 -16.81
N GLY A 349 -4.48 9.87 -17.46
CA GLY A 349 -3.30 9.15 -17.09
C GLY A 349 -3.47 8.26 -15.85
N ALA A 350 -2.36 7.77 -15.33
CA ALA A 350 -2.31 6.96 -14.12
C ALA A 350 -1.29 7.48 -13.12
N THR A 351 -1.53 7.23 -11.84
CA THR A 351 -0.62 7.54 -10.73
C THR A 351 -0.44 6.29 -9.90
N PHE A 352 0.78 5.78 -9.84
CA PHE A 352 1.18 4.68 -8.98
C PHE A 352 1.88 5.27 -7.75
N LYS A 353 1.36 4.94 -6.56
CA LYS A 353 1.93 5.36 -5.27
C LYS A 353 2.47 4.14 -4.55
N ILE A 354 3.77 4.11 -4.34
CA ILE A 354 4.48 3.02 -3.67
C ILE A 354 5.00 3.55 -2.35
N PHE A 355 4.76 2.83 -1.27
CA PHE A 355 5.17 3.21 0.06
C PHE A 355 6.10 2.13 0.63
N PHE A 356 7.34 2.49 0.89
CA PHE A 356 8.30 1.63 1.56
C PHE A 356 8.43 2.02 3.03
N PRO A 357 8.51 1.06 3.97
CA PRO A 357 8.78 1.38 5.36
C PRO A 357 10.07 2.19 5.49
N ARG A 358 10.00 3.33 6.19
CA ARG A 358 11.19 4.12 6.50
C ARG A 358 12.01 3.41 7.55
N VAL A 359 13.32 3.30 7.33
CA VAL A 359 14.27 2.85 8.35
C VAL A 359 14.96 4.07 8.96
N GLU A 360 15.12 4.05 10.28
CA GLU A 360 15.96 5.03 10.95
C GLU A 360 17.41 4.71 10.59
N ALA A 361 18.20 5.74 10.26
CA ALA A 361 19.62 5.55 10.05
C ALA A 361 20.23 5.04 11.36
N VAL A 362 20.67 3.77 11.36
CA VAL A 362 21.52 3.29 12.44
C VAL A 362 22.84 4.05 12.26
N ASN A 363 23.08 5.03 13.12
CA ASN A 363 24.41 5.59 13.27
C ASN A 363 25.35 4.44 13.65
N GLU A 364 26.11 3.94 12.70
CA GLU A 364 27.31 3.14 12.98
C GLU A 364 28.39 4.08 13.55
N GLU A 365 28.13 4.62 14.72
CA GLU A 365 29.15 5.22 15.56
C GLU A 365 29.18 4.48 16.89
N THR A 366 30.34 3.96 17.20
CA THR A 366 30.81 3.44 18.49
C THR A 366 30.66 1.92 18.73
N GLU A 367 31.43 1.13 18.01
CA GLU A 367 32.17 0.04 18.65
C GLU A 367 33.65 0.05 18.20
N SER A 368 34.35 1.13 18.48
CA SER A 368 35.78 1.03 18.66
C SER A 368 36.01 0.55 20.10
N VAL A 369 35.97 -0.75 20.30
CA VAL A 369 36.43 -1.37 21.53
C VAL A 369 37.87 -0.94 21.75
N ALA A 370 38.12 -0.14 22.77
CA ALA A 370 39.41 0.12 23.32
C ALA A 370 40.05 -1.20 23.78
N VAL A 371 40.91 -1.72 22.98
CA VAL A 371 41.89 -2.73 23.43
C VAL A 371 42.89 -2.01 24.31
N GLY A 372 42.52 -1.89 25.59
CA GLY A 372 43.44 -1.48 26.64
C GLY A 372 44.53 -2.55 26.81
N GLY A 373 45.73 -2.20 26.43
CA GLY A 373 46.91 -2.98 26.74
C GLY A 373 47.11 -2.99 28.25
N ASP A 374 47.13 -4.17 28.83
CA ASP A 374 47.70 -4.42 30.14
C ASP A 374 48.98 -5.23 29.97
N SER A 375 50.08 -4.51 30.06
CA SER A 375 51.41 -5.06 30.20
C SER A 375 51.57 -5.59 31.62
N VAL A 376 51.61 -6.90 31.81
CA VAL A 376 52.12 -7.50 33.05
C VAL A 376 53.58 -7.79 32.91
N ARG A 377 54.38 -7.02 33.63
CA ARG A 377 55.81 -7.33 33.97
C ARG A 377 55.85 -8.35 35.11
N GLY A 378 56.63 -9.38 34.92
CA GLY A 378 57.65 -9.81 35.88
C GLY A 378 57.24 -10.78 37.02
N ARG A 379 57.63 -11.91 36.99
CA ARG A 379 58.68 -12.70 37.67
C ARG A 379 58.47 -14.18 37.52
#